data_5e8b34f7ef9344614072a8ce74750093
#
_entry.id   5e8b34f7ef9344614072a8ce74750093
#
_cell.length_a   1.000
_cell.length_b   1.000
_cell.length_c   1.000
_cell.angle_alpha   90.00
_cell.angle_beta   90.00
_cell.angle_gamma   90.00
#
_symmetry.space_group_name_H-M   'P 1'
#
loop_
_entity.id
_entity.type
_entity.pdbx_description
1 polymer ?
#
loop_
_entity_poly.entity_id
_entity_poly.type
_entity_poly.pdbx_seq_one_letter_code
_entity_poly.pdbx_strand_id
1 'polypeptide(L)'
;MTVRKQLGFTLVEVITVVLIIGVLAAIAYPSYVGMMQRSRRAEAATIINEQSLRLEKFRVDNASYGDYWDAPQGVTETDFYTVDGEGDADGYTVVATPKNGPQKSDPCGALTLTFAGGAIERSDEAGGAEDCW
;
A
#
# COMPACT_ATOMS: atom_id res chain seq x y z
N MET A 1 60.25 -6.23 -21.79
CA MET A 1 58.78 -6.24 -21.78
C MET A 1 58.31 -7.36 -20.85
N THR A 2 57.83 -7.02 -19.66
CA THR A 2 57.31 -8.00 -18.68
C THR A 2 55.82 -8.19 -18.94
N VAL A 3 55.43 -9.35 -19.49
CA VAL A 3 54.04 -9.74 -19.64
C VAL A 3 53.47 -10.07 -18.27
N ARG A 4 52.60 -9.22 -17.72
CA ARG A 4 51.87 -9.53 -16.50
C ARG A 4 50.90 -10.65 -16.81
N LYS A 5 51.05 -11.82 -16.20
CA LYS A 5 50.06 -12.90 -16.19
C LYS A 5 48.76 -12.36 -15.54
N GLN A 6 47.71 -12.24 -16.31
CA GLN A 6 46.37 -12.04 -15.77
C GLN A 6 45.93 -13.35 -15.15
N LEU A 7 45.74 -13.34 -13.83
CA LEU A 7 45.11 -14.45 -13.09
C LEU A 7 43.61 -14.31 -13.28
N GLY A 8 43.02 -15.26 -14.02
CA GLY A 8 41.56 -15.35 -14.15
C GLY A 8 40.93 -16.03 -12.93
N PHE A 9 39.65 -15.81 -12.69
CA PHE A 9 38.90 -16.48 -11.65
C PHE A 9 38.79 -17.98 -11.91
N THR A 10 38.81 -18.78 -10.84
CA THR A 10 38.58 -20.22 -10.92
C THR A 10 37.07 -20.50 -10.99
N LEU A 11 36.68 -21.60 -11.63
CA LEU A 11 35.29 -22.04 -11.72
C LEU A 11 34.68 -22.25 -10.31
N VAL A 12 35.46 -22.82 -9.40
CA VAL A 12 35.05 -23.05 -8.00
C VAL A 12 34.77 -21.76 -7.27
N GLU A 13 35.57 -20.70 -7.48
CA GLU A 13 35.37 -19.39 -6.87
C GLU A 13 34.04 -18.76 -7.31
N VAL A 14 33.70 -18.83 -8.61
CA VAL A 14 32.45 -18.31 -9.15
C VAL A 14 31.24 -19.09 -8.60
N ILE A 15 31.31 -20.43 -8.55
CA ILE A 15 30.23 -21.27 -8.01
C ILE A 15 30.00 -20.96 -6.53
N THR A 16 31.08 -20.78 -5.74
CA THR A 16 30.97 -20.46 -4.32
C THR A 16 30.29 -19.11 -4.11
N VAL A 17 30.63 -18.09 -4.89
CA VAL A 17 29.99 -16.77 -4.82
C VAL A 17 28.51 -16.84 -5.16
N VAL A 18 28.14 -17.54 -6.24
CA VAL A 18 26.73 -17.70 -6.64
C VAL A 18 25.92 -18.44 -5.56
N LEU A 19 26.52 -19.46 -4.93
CA LEU A 19 25.88 -20.20 -3.84
C LEU A 19 25.61 -19.30 -2.63
N ILE A 20 26.58 -18.47 -2.22
CA ILE A 20 26.43 -17.54 -1.11
C ILE A 20 25.33 -16.51 -1.42
N ILE A 21 25.34 -15.93 -2.63
CA ILE A 21 24.31 -14.97 -3.07
C ILE A 21 22.94 -15.63 -3.07
N GLY A 22 22.82 -16.87 -3.55
CA GLY A 22 21.56 -17.62 -3.56
C GLY A 22 20.98 -17.81 -2.16
N VAL A 23 21.79 -18.18 -1.18
CA VAL A 23 21.37 -18.34 0.22
C VAL A 23 20.92 -17.00 0.83
N LEU A 24 21.67 -15.93 0.61
CA LEU A 24 21.33 -14.60 1.12
C LEU A 24 20.04 -14.08 0.47
N ALA A 25 19.87 -14.27 -0.83
CA ALA A 25 18.65 -13.87 -1.56
C ALA A 25 17.41 -14.60 -1.04
N ALA A 26 17.52 -15.90 -0.72
CA ALA A 26 16.41 -16.69 -0.20
C ALA A 26 15.85 -16.13 1.14
N ILE A 27 16.70 -15.55 1.96
CA ILE A 27 16.31 -14.94 3.25
C ILE A 27 15.82 -13.49 3.05
N ALA A 28 16.49 -12.73 2.18
CA ALA A 28 16.22 -11.32 1.98
C ALA A 28 14.91 -11.06 1.21
N TYR A 29 14.54 -11.93 0.27
CA TYR A 29 13.39 -11.73 -0.61
C TYR A 29 12.05 -11.60 0.13
N PRO A 30 11.65 -12.50 1.06
CA PRO A 30 10.38 -12.36 1.77
C PRO A 30 10.32 -11.12 2.65
N SER A 31 11.43 -10.73 3.27
CA SER A 31 11.51 -9.50 4.07
C SER A 31 11.34 -8.24 3.22
N TYR A 32 11.91 -8.23 2.02
CA TYR A 32 11.77 -7.14 1.05
C TYR A 32 10.31 -6.96 0.60
N VAL A 33 9.62 -8.04 0.26
CA VAL A 33 8.20 -8.00 -0.15
C VAL A 33 7.34 -7.40 0.96
N GLY A 34 7.51 -7.85 2.21
CA GLY A 34 6.76 -7.31 3.34
C GLY A 34 7.01 -5.81 3.59
N MET A 35 8.25 -5.36 3.42
CA MET A 35 8.60 -3.93 3.54
C MET A 35 7.95 -3.10 2.43
N MET A 36 7.92 -3.59 1.20
CA MET A 36 7.25 -2.94 0.08
C MET A 36 5.73 -2.86 0.28
N GLN A 37 5.10 -3.92 0.78
CA GLN A 37 3.68 -3.91 1.11
C GLN A 37 3.34 -2.85 2.17
N ARG A 38 4.15 -2.74 3.24
CA ARG A 38 3.98 -1.69 4.27
C ARG A 38 4.12 -0.29 3.70
N SER A 39 5.10 -0.05 2.83
CA SER A 39 5.29 1.25 2.18
C SER A 39 4.07 1.64 1.34
N ARG A 40 3.51 0.71 0.58
CA ARG A 40 2.32 0.94 -0.25
C ARG A 40 1.07 1.14 0.58
N ARG A 41 0.93 0.45 1.73
CA ARG A 41 -0.16 0.71 2.68
C ARG A 41 -0.10 2.13 3.24
N ALA A 42 1.09 2.61 3.61
CA ALA A 42 1.26 3.98 4.08
C ALA A 42 0.86 5.03 3.02
N GLU A 43 1.12 4.74 1.74
CA GLU A 43 0.62 5.55 0.63
C GLU A 43 -0.91 5.52 0.57
N ALA A 44 -1.53 4.34 0.62
CA ALA A 44 -2.99 4.18 0.62
C ALA A 44 -3.64 4.90 1.81
N ALA A 45 -3.10 4.76 3.01
CA ALA A 45 -3.57 5.46 4.21
C ALA A 45 -3.48 6.99 4.05
N THR A 46 -2.44 7.49 3.39
CA THR A 46 -2.31 8.93 3.09
C THR A 46 -3.42 9.40 2.16
N ILE A 47 -3.73 8.62 1.12
CA ILE A 47 -4.80 8.95 0.16
C ILE A 47 -6.18 8.88 0.83
N ILE A 48 -6.44 7.88 1.68
CA ILE A 48 -7.67 7.78 2.46
C ILE A 48 -7.86 9.04 3.32
N ASN A 49 -6.81 9.46 4.04
CA ASN A 49 -6.88 10.67 4.85
C ASN A 49 -7.09 11.95 3.99
N GLU A 50 -6.49 12.01 2.81
CA GLU A 50 -6.71 13.12 1.88
C GLU A 50 -8.16 13.14 1.36
N GLN A 51 -8.75 12.00 1.02
CA GLN A 51 -10.16 11.90 0.63
C GLN A 51 -11.08 12.29 1.78
N SER A 52 -10.77 11.88 3.01
CA SER A 52 -11.50 12.30 4.21
C SER A 52 -11.51 13.83 4.37
N LEU A 53 -10.38 14.51 4.20
CA LEU A 53 -10.32 15.97 4.25
C LEU A 53 -11.11 16.64 3.11
N ARG A 54 -11.11 16.06 1.93
CA ARG A 54 -11.90 16.55 0.78
C ARG A 54 -13.41 16.39 1.03
N LEU A 55 -13.83 15.27 1.63
CA LEU A 55 -15.20 15.02 2.05
C LEU A 55 -15.68 16.04 3.08
N GLU A 56 -14.86 16.34 4.10
CA GLU A 56 -15.18 17.38 5.09
C GLU A 56 -15.35 18.76 4.43
N LYS A 57 -14.48 19.10 3.49
CA LYS A 57 -14.60 20.33 2.72
C LYS A 57 -15.88 20.34 1.87
N PHE A 58 -16.18 19.25 1.19
CA PHE A 58 -17.38 19.11 0.38
C PHE A 58 -18.66 19.27 1.21
N ARG A 59 -18.67 18.71 2.42
CA ARG A 59 -19.78 18.82 3.38
C ARG A 59 -20.14 20.27 3.73
N VAL A 60 -19.14 21.14 3.82
CA VAL A 60 -19.36 22.58 4.15
C VAL A 60 -20.24 23.24 3.08
N ASP A 61 -20.05 22.89 1.82
CA ASP A 61 -20.75 23.51 0.69
C ASP A 61 -22.06 22.79 0.35
N ASN A 62 -22.18 21.48 0.63
CA ASN A 62 -23.24 20.61 0.11
C ASN A 62 -24.20 20.04 1.20
N ALA A 63 -23.91 20.28 2.47
CA ALA A 63 -24.68 19.78 3.62
C ALA A 63 -24.88 18.24 3.70
N SER A 64 -24.17 17.46 2.86
CA SER A 64 -24.18 15.99 2.80
C SER A 64 -22.88 15.50 2.19
N TYR A 65 -22.47 14.26 2.48
CA TYR A 65 -21.35 13.56 1.83
C TYR A 65 -21.80 12.73 0.61
N GLY A 66 -23.11 12.51 0.44
CA GLY A 66 -23.66 11.52 -0.49
C GLY A 66 -23.23 11.70 -1.94
N ASP A 67 -23.32 12.92 -2.46
CA ASP A 67 -23.05 13.20 -3.88
C ASP A 67 -21.54 13.31 -4.21
N TYR A 68 -20.65 13.19 -3.22
CA TYR A 68 -19.22 13.32 -3.43
C TYR A 68 -18.65 12.22 -4.34
N TRP A 69 -19.12 10.99 -4.15
CA TRP A 69 -18.60 9.82 -4.86
C TRP A 69 -19.16 9.70 -6.29
N ASP A 70 -20.25 10.38 -6.62
CA ASP A 70 -20.79 10.48 -7.98
C ASP A 70 -19.97 11.44 -8.86
N ALA A 71 -19.11 12.26 -8.25
CA ALA A 71 -18.24 13.18 -8.95
C ALA A 71 -16.85 12.53 -9.25
N PRO A 72 -16.17 12.95 -10.33
CA PRO A 72 -14.86 12.35 -10.70
C PRO A 72 -13.77 12.41 -9.65
N GLN A 73 -13.87 13.32 -8.67
CA GLN A 73 -12.93 13.45 -7.57
C GLN A 73 -13.13 12.41 -6.45
N GLY A 74 -14.26 11.72 -6.42
CA GLY A 74 -14.58 10.74 -5.39
C GLY A 74 -13.80 9.44 -5.52
N VAL A 75 -13.34 9.10 -6.72
CA VAL A 75 -12.53 7.90 -6.96
C VAL A 75 -11.10 8.29 -7.26
N THR A 76 -10.17 7.70 -6.54
CA THR A 76 -8.73 7.89 -6.77
C THR A 76 -8.07 6.54 -7.06
N GLU A 77 -7.34 6.47 -8.14
CA GLU A 77 -6.65 5.25 -8.56
C GLU A 77 -5.13 5.46 -8.51
N THR A 78 -4.43 4.53 -7.85
CA THR A 78 -2.96 4.45 -7.85
C THR A 78 -2.51 3.19 -8.58
N ASP A 79 -1.21 2.97 -8.66
CA ASP A 79 -0.66 1.75 -9.24
C ASP A 79 -1.07 0.48 -8.45
N PHE A 80 -1.33 0.62 -7.15
CA PHE A 80 -1.53 -0.50 -6.23
C PHE A 80 -2.90 -0.56 -5.56
N TYR A 81 -3.62 0.55 -5.48
CA TYR A 81 -4.92 0.65 -4.82
C TYR A 81 -5.92 1.44 -5.66
N THR A 82 -7.17 1.03 -5.57
CA THR A 82 -8.32 1.85 -5.93
C THR A 82 -8.94 2.37 -4.64
N VAL A 83 -9.15 3.68 -4.56
CA VAL A 83 -9.75 4.34 -3.41
C VAL A 83 -11.10 4.92 -3.83
N ASP A 84 -12.15 4.43 -3.22
CA ASP A 84 -13.53 4.86 -3.39
C ASP A 84 -14.27 4.83 -2.04
N GLY A 85 -15.58 5.03 -2.06
CA GLY A 85 -16.35 4.95 -0.84
C GLY A 85 -17.81 5.34 -1.05
N GLU A 86 -18.46 5.59 0.06
CA GLU A 86 -19.86 6.01 0.12
C GLU A 86 -20.04 7.02 1.26
N GLY A 87 -21.12 7.79 1.20
CA GLY A 87 -21.48 8.74 2.24
C GLY A 87 -22.96 9.08 2.23
N ASP A 88 -23.40 9.66 3.32
CA ASP A 88 -24.79 10.13 3.49
C ASP A 88 -24.81 11.52 4.16
N ALA A 89 -25.93 11.88 4.80
CA ALA A 89 -26.04 13.14 5.49
C ALA A 89 -25.16 13.25 6.73
N ASP A 90 -24.84 12.15 7.41
CA ASP A 90 -24.26 12.11 8.74
C ASP A 90 -22.88 11.46 8.82
N GLY A 91 -22.45 10.76 7.75
CA GLY A 91 -21.19 10.05 7.74
C GLY A 91 -20.72 9.60 6.36
N TYR A 92 -19.51 9.03 6.34
CA TYR A 92 -18.91 8.48 5.13
C TYR A 92 -17.97 7.31 5.44
N THR A 93 -17.74 6.50 4.44
CA THR A 93 -16.73 5.44 4.46
C THR A 93 -15.81 5.59 3.25
N VAL A 94 -14.51 5.54 3.48
CA VAL A 94 -13.47 5.54 2.44
C VAL A 94 -12.75 4.22 2.48
N VAL A 95 -12.64 3.55 1.34
CA VAL A 95 -12.03 2.23 1.22
C VAL A 95 -10.91 2.26 0.19
N ALA A 96 -9.72 1.78 0.58
CA ALA A 96 -8.63 1.51 -0.36
C ALA A 96 -8.52 0.01 -0.60
N THR A 97 -8.85 -0.42 -1.80
CA THR A 97 -8.84 -1.83 -2.23
C THR A 97 -7.56 -2.14 -3.02
N PRO A 98 -6.76 -3.15 -2.62
CA PRO A 98 -5.56 -3.53 -3.35
C PRO A 98 -5.91 -4.18 -4.69
N LYS A 99 -5.27 -3.73 -5.79
CA LYS A 99 -5.64 -4.18 -7.14
C LYS A 99 -4.62 -5.07 -7.85
N ASN A 100 -3.32 -4.93 -7.58
CA ASN A 100 -2.29 -5.56 -8.41
C ASN A 100 -1.14 -6.19 -7.63
N GLY A 101 -0.55 -7.25 -8.23
CA GLY A 101 0.73 -7.84 -7.86
C GLY A 101 0.83 -8.29 -6.40
N PRO A 102 1.99 -8.08 -5.77
CA PRO A 102 2.21 -8.48 -4.38
C PRO A 102 1.27 -7.79 -3.38
N GLN A 103 0.68 -6.64 -3.75
CA GLN A 103 -0.24 -5.93 -2.87
C GLN A 103 -1.56 -6.66 -2.69
N LYS A 104 -2.03 -7.39 -3.71
CA LYS A 104 -3.24 -8.21 -3.63
C LYS A 104 -3.11 -9.37 -2.62
N SER A 105 -1.88 -9.82 -2.36
CA SER A 105 -1.58 -10.86 -1.36
C SER A 105 -1.14 -10.29 -0.01
N ASP A 106 -1.28 -8.98 0.20
CA ASP A 106 -1.04 -8.35 1.48
C ASP A 106 -2.03 -8.88 2.52
N PRO A 107 -1.56 -9.38 3.69
CA PRO A 107 -2.43 -9.88 4.74
C PRO A 107 -3.46 -8.87 5.24
N CYS A 108 -3.18 -7.57 5.16
CA CYS A 108 -4.10 -6.52 5.61
C CYS A 108 -5.30 -6.31 4.68
N GLY A 109 -5.21 -6.71 3.41
CA GLY A 109 -6.29 -6.56 2.45
C GLY A 109 -6.70 -5.09 2.21
N ALA A 110 -8.00 -4.83 2.17
CA ALA A 110 -8.54 -3.50 2.03
C ALA A 110 -8.44 -2.70 3.34
N LEU A 111 -8.09 -1.41 3.23
CA LEU A 111 -8.06 -0.47 4.34
C LEU A 111 -9.31 0.39 4.30
N THR A 112 -10.00 0.54 5.43
CA THR A 112 -11.26 1.26 5.55
C THR A 112 -11.19 2.33 6.64
N LEU A 113 -11.63 3.55 6.31
CA LEU A 113 -11.85 4.63 7.25
C LEU A 113 -13.33 4.98 7.24
N THR A 114 -13.98 4.91 8.39
CA THR A 114 -15.38 5.28 8.58
C THR A 114 -15.48 6.48 9.50
N PHE A 115 -16.22 7.49 9.09
CA PHE A 115 -16.63 8.61 9.92
C PHE A 115 -18.12 8.51 10.19
N ALA A 116 -18.50 8.37 11.46
CA ALA A 116 -19.90 8.33 11.87
C ALA A 116 -20.05 8.91 13.28
N GLY A 117 -21.11 9.69 13.51
CA GLY A 117 -21.39 10.25 14.84
C GLY A 117 -20.29 11.14 15.43
N GLY A 118 -19.45 11.76 14.58
CA GLY A 118 -18.32 12.59 15.01
C GLY A 118 -17.05 11.81 15.39
N ALA A 119 -17.03 10.50 15.18
CA ALA A 119 -15.87 9.63 15.42
C ALA A 119 -15.29 9.05 14.12
N ILE A 120 -13.97 8.89 14.10
CA ILE A 120 -13.27 8.21 13.00
C ILE A 120 -12.86 6.83 13.50
N GLU A 121 -13.26 5.80 12.77
CA GLU A 121 -12.84 4.42 12.98
C GLU A 121 -11.99 3.96 11.79
N ARG A 122 -10.91 3.23 12.08
CA ARG A 122 -10.05 2.61 11.06
C ARG A 122 -10.12 1.11 11.22
N SER A 123 -10.28 0.41 10.12
CA SER A 123 -10.30 -1.05 10.07
C SER A 123 -9.57 -1.54 8.82
N ASP A 124 -9.26 -2.82 8.81
CA ASP A 124 -8.71 -3.55 7.68
C ASP A 124 -9.46 -4.87 7.50
N GLU A 125 -9.30 -5.49 6.35
CA GLU A 125 -9.98 -6.75 6.03
C GLU A 125 -9.55 -7.92 6.93
N ALA A 126 -8.33 -7.86 7.50
CA ALA A 126 -7.81 -8.88 8.43
C ALA A 126 -8.29 -8.70 9.88
N GLY A 127 -8.89 -7.55 10.21
CA GLY A 127 -9.38 -7.25 11.56
C GLY A 127 -8.28 -6.86 12.56
N GLY A 128 -7.11 -6.42 12.08
CA GLY A 128 -5.95 -6.05 12.89
C GLY A 128 -5.46 -4.63 12.65
N ALA A 129 -6.34 -3.64 12.81
CA ALA A 129 -6.12 -2.24 12.42
C ALA A 129 -4.79 -1.63 12.92
N GLU A 130 -4.28 -2.03 14.07
CA GLU A 130 -3.07 -1.44 14.67
C GLU A 130 -1.79 -1.74 13.86
N ASP A 131 -1.72 -2.88 13.20
CA ASP A 131 -0.55 -3.29 12.42
C ASP A 131 -0.64 -2.92 10.92
N CYS A 132 -1.83 -2.54 10.45
CA CYS A 132 -2.12 -2.35 9.03
C CYS A 132 -2.19 -0.87 8.62
N TRP A 133 -2.36 0.03 9.58
CA TRP A 133 -2.51 1.48 9.38
C TRP A 133 -1.24 2.27 9.71
#